data_42a880e3da20e171b16dc6bb4b8fe60d
#
_entry.id   42a880e3da20e171b16dc6bb4b8fe60d
#
_cell.length_a   1.000
_cell.length_b   1.000
_cell.length_c   1.000
_cell.angle_alpha   90.00
_cell.angle_beta   90.00
_cell.angle_gamma   90.00
#
_symmetry.space_group_name_H-M   'P 1'
#
loop_
_entity.id
_entity.type
_entity.pdbx_description
1 polymer ?
#
loop_
_entity_poly.entity_id
_entity_poly.type
_entity_poly.pdbx_seq_one_letter_code
_entity_poly.pdbx_strand_id
1 'polypeptide(L)'
;MTQVGFKTDRGRKRDRNEDSLFVMPKEDIYIVADGVGGQNSGELASSMAVKTIAEYIKANPLHGMTEEEKLKEYFLDCMVNANQIIYQAARFTVENAGMATTVVLLYLSQGNAYVVNLGDSRAYICRDGQISQITEDHTYVNELVKGGSITKEQAEFHPQKNMITRALGGDERVLPDFYRLEIIKNDIIILCTDGLYGELSAEEICGMAAASNSMSALSRNLIQRANRNGGNDNITVICLKI
;
A
#
# COMPACT_ATOMS: atom_id res chain seq x y z
N MET A 1 8.90 -12.30 17.78
CA MET A 1 9.69 -11.84 16.60
C MET A 1 8.76 -11.88 15.41
N THR A 2 8.54 -10.78 14.77
CA THR A 2 7.66 -10.65 13.60
C THR A 2 8.17 -11.50 12.44
N GLN A 3 7.32 -12.37 11.89
CA GLN A 3 7.64 -13.10 10.67
C GLN A 3 7.21 -12.25 9.47
N VAL A 4 8.04 -12.14 8.47
CA VAL A 4 7.77 -11.34 7.26
C VAL A 4 7.93 -12.21 6.02
N GLY A 5 7.00 -12.05 5.09
CA GLY A 5 7.09 -12.58 3.74
C GLY A 5 6.61 -11.52 2.75
N PHE A 6 7.28 -11.40 1.63
CA PHE A 6 6.92 -10.41 0.61
C PHE A 6 7.18 -10.94 -0.78
N LYS A 7 6.44 -10.43 -1.74
CA LYS A 7 6.65 -10.74 -3.14
C LYS A 7 5.97 -9.69 -4.01
N THR A 8 6.58 -9.40 -5.13
CA THR A 8 5.99 -8.66 -6.25
C THR A 8 6.04 -9.51 -7.51
N ASP A 9 5.07 -9.31 -8.40
CA ASP A 9 4.94 -10.03 -9.66
C ASP A 9 4.27 -9.12 -10.70
N ARG A 10 4.71 -9.21 -11.94
CA ARG A 10 4.18 -8.40 -13.02
C ARG A 10 2.71 -8.69 -13.37
N GLY A 11 2.19 -9.84 -12.90
CA GLY A 11 0.92 -10.35 -13.40
C GLY A 11 1.04 -11.00 -14.78
N ARG A 12 -0.10 -11.33 -15.38
CA ARG A 12 -0.14 -12.02 -16.67
C ARG A 12 -0.45 -11.11 -17.86
N LYS A 13 -0.99 -9.92 -17.61
CA LYS A 13 -1.50 -9.01 -18.64
C LYS A 13 -0.64 -7.78 -18.86
N ARG A 14 0.15 -7.41 -17.87
CA ARG A 14 1.02 -6.23 -17.95
C ARG A 14 2.37 -6.60 -18.57
N ASP A 15 2.96 -5.71 -19.35
CA ASP A 15 4.29 -5.90 -19.93
C ASP A 15 5.41 -5.61 -18.93
N ARG A 16 5.14 -4.75 -17.94
CA ARG A 16 6.07 -4.29 -16.91
C ARG A 16 5.45 -4.39 -15.53
N ASN A 17 6.31 -4.33 -14.53
CA ASN A 17 5.88 -4.21 -13.14
C ASN A 17 6.14 -2.78 -12.67
N GLU A 18 5.07 -2.03 -12.45
CA GLU A 18 5.09 -0.65 -11.97
C GLU A 18 4.90 -0.56 -10.45
N ASP A 19 4.67 -1.70 -9.80
CA ASP A 19 4.66 -1.80 -8.35
C ASP A 19 6.07 -1.77 -7.76
N SER A 20 6.18 -1.26 -6.54
CA SER A 20 7.40 -1.34 -5.73
C SER A 20 7.07 -1.70 -4.29
N LEU A 21 8.02 -2.34 -3.61
CA LEU A 21 7.95 -2.59 -2.18
C LEU A 21 9.30 -2.31 -1.51
N PHE A 22 9.26 -2.01 -0.22
CA PHE A 22 10.45 -1.88 0.60
C PHE A 22 10.23 -2.44 2.00
N VAL A 23 11.20 -3.19 2.50
CA VAL A 23 11.12 -3.86 3.80
C VAL A 23 12.32 -3.47 4.63
N MET A 24 12.09 -2.85 5.79
CA MET A 24 13.10 -2.42 6.75
C MET A 24 12.86 -3.12 8.10
N PRO A 25 13.27 -4.38 8.26
CA PRO A 25 12.90 -5.17 9.45
C PRO A 25 13.54 -4.69 10.75
N LYS A 26 14.66 -3.94 10.68
CA LYS A 26 15.32 -3.37 11.85
C LYS A 26 14.59 -2.15 12.40
N GLU A 27 13.91 -1.45 11.53
CA GLU A 27 13.10 -0.27 11.81
C GLU A 27 11.60 -0.61 11.99
N ASP A 28 11.24 -1.89 11.78
CA ASP A 28 9.85 -2.37 11.77
C ASP A 28 8.95 -1.60 10.79
N ILE A 29 9.48 -1.28 9.59
CA ILE A 29 8.80 -0.52 8.55
C ILE A 29 8.68 -1.34 7.26
N TYR A 30 7.50 -1.26 6.66
CA TYR A 30 7.10 -2.00 5.48
C TYR A 30 6.29 -1.10 4.56
N ILE A 31 6.63 -1.07 3.27
CA ILE A 31 6.08 -0.12 2.30
C ILE A 31 5.68 -0.86 1.03
N VAL A 32 4.50 -0.57 0.50
CA VAL A 32 4.04 -0.97 -0.83
C VAL A 32 3.61 0.28 -1.57
N ALA A 33 3.90 0.34 -2.86
CA ALA A 33 3.56 1.44 -3.74
C ALA A 33 3.17 0.89 -5.12
N ASP A 34 2.07 1.40 -5.67
CA ASP A 34 1.55 1.10 -7.00
C ASP A 34 1.75 2.34 -7.88
N GLY A 35 2.54 2.19 -8.92
CA GLY A 35 2.92 3.29 -9.79
C GLY A 35 1.95 3.47 -10.95
N VAL A 36 1.52 4.70 -11.16
CA VAL A 36 0.69 5.08 -12.30
C VAL A 36 1.39 6.13 -13.17
N GLY A 37 1.27 6.00 -14.50
CA GLY A 37 1.87 6.96 -15.43
C GLY A 37 1.91 6.45 -16.87
N GLY A 38 2.39 7.31 -17.79
CA GLY A 38 2.62 6.92 -19.19
C GLY A 38 3.94 6.17 -19.37
N GLN A 39 4.01 5.29 -20.37
CA GLN A 39 5.15 4.46 -20.82
C GLN A 39 6.02 3.79 -19.73
N ASN A 40 6.79 4.48 -18.91
CA ASN A 40 7.70 3.93 -17.88
C ASN A 40 7.61 4.73 -16.58
N SER A 41 6.70 5.65 -16.49
CA SER A 41 6.69 6.64 -15.41
C SER A 41 6.12 6.06 -14.13
N GLY A 42 5.24 5.04 -14.19
CA GLY A 42 4.70 4.37 -13.01
C GLY A 42 5.80 3.62 -12.22
N GLU A 43 6.64 2.81 -12.91
CA GLU A 43 7.77 2.12 -12.28
C GLU A 43 8.74 3.12 -11.61
N LEU A 44 9.01 4.24 -12.28
CA LEU A 44 9.88 5.28 -11.72
C LEU A 44 9.23 5.90 -10.47
N ALA A 45 7.95 6.27 -10.52
CA ALA A 45 7.24 6.89 -9.41
C ALA A 45 7.22 6.00 -8.17
N SER A 46 6.81 4.73 -8.29
CA SER A 46 6.74 3.78 -7.18
C SER A 46 8.12 3.49 -6.59
N SER A 47 9.15 3.30 -7.46
CA SER A 47 10.52 3.09 -7.02
C SER A 47 11.11 4.31 -6.30
N MET A 48 10.83 5.53 -6.79
CA MET A 48 11.23 6.76 -6.12
C MET A 48 10.55 6.89 -4.76
N ALA A 49 9.24 6.62 -4.67
CA ALA A 49 8.50 6.70 -3.41
C ALA A 49 9.11 5.82 -2.33
N VAL A 50 9.25 4.52 -2.57
CA VAL A 50 9.76 3.60 -1.55
C VAL A 50 11.20 3.89 -1.15
N LYS A 51 12.06 4.35 -2.08
CA LYS A 51 13.44 4.72 -1.80
C LYS A 51 13.53 6.01 -0.99
N THR A 52 12.84 7.06 -1.42
CA THR A 52 12.86 8.36 -0.73
C THR A 52 12.32 8.24 0.70
N ILE A 53 11.22 7.51 0.90
CA ILE A 53 10.68 7.23 2.22
C ILE A 53 11.70 6.48 3.09
N ALA A 54 12.34 5.43 2.55
CA ALA A 54 13.34 4.67 3.26
C ALA A 54 14.60 5.51 3.61
N GLU A 55 15.03 6.39 2.73
CA GLU A 55 16.14 7.32 2.97
C GLU A 55 15.80 8.36 4.03
N TYR A 56 14.58 8.93 3.98
CA TYR A 56 14.11 9.86 4.99
C TYR A 56 14.12 9.24 6.39
N ILE A 57 13.60 8.01 6.52
CA ILE A 57 13.54 7.28 7.79
C ILE A 57 14.95 6.95 8.32
N LYS A 58 15.89 6.58 7.45
CA LYS A 58 17.30 6.35 7.83
C LYS A 58 17.99 7.63 8.28
N ALA A 59 17.71 8.76 7.64
CA ALA A 59 18.26 10.06 8.00
C ALA A 59 17.66 10.64 9.29
N ASN A 60 16.41 10.29 9.58
CA ASN A 60 15.64 10.77 10.74
C ASN A 60 15.09 9.58 11.54
N PRO A 61 15.92 8.85 12.31
CA PRO A 61 15.49 7.63 12.98
C PRO A 61 14.34 7.85 13.98
N LEU A 62 13.37 6.95 14.00
CA LEU A 62 12.18 6.98 14.87
C LEU A 62 12.46 6.62 16.34
N HIS A 63 13.74 6.51 16.76
CA HIS A 63 14.14 6.06 18.09
C HIS A 63 13.50 6.88 19.20
N GLY A 64 12.74 6.19 20.07
CA GLY A 64 12.10 6.82 21.23
C GLY A 64 10.84 7.63 20.93
N MET A 65 10.38 7.67 19.67
CA MET A 65 9.13 8.33 19.34
C MET A 65 7.95 7.40 19.63
N THR A 66 7.16 7.78 20.64
CA THR A 66 6.04 6.95 21.12
C THR A 66 4.71 7.70 21.10
N GLU A 67 4.77 9.04 21.02
CA GLU A 67 3.59 9.89 21.00
C GLU A 67 2.95 9.85 19.60
N GLU A 68 1.65 9.53 19.55
CA GLU A 68 0.91 9.37 18.30
C GLU A 68 0.94 10.64 17.44
N GLU A 69 0.76 11.80 18.03
CA GLU A 69 0.78 13.07 17.28
C GLU A 69 2.16 13.35 16.66
N LYS A 70 3.24 13.05 17.38
CA LYS A 70 4.59 13.17 16.81
C LYS A 70 4.85 12.17 15.68
N LEU A 71 4.32 10.96 15.78
CA LEU A 71 4.39 9.99 14.69
C LEU A 71 3.58 10.46 13.47
N LYS A 72 2.41 11.04 13.66
CA LYS A 72 1.63 11.66 12.57
C LYS A 72 2.41 12.78 11.88
N GLU A 73 2.96 13.72 12.64
CA GLU A 73 3.78 14.81 12.09
C GLU A 73 4.99 14.27 11.33
N TYR A 74 5.71 13.32 11.93
CA TYR A 74 6.86 12.68 11.29
C TYR A 74 6.52 12.02 9.96
N PHE A 75 5.46 11.21 9.91
CA PHE A 75 5.06 10.55 8.67
C PHE A 75 4.45 11.53 7.66
N LEU A 76 3.79 12.58 8.11
CA LEU A 76 3.35 13.66 7.22
C LEU A 76 4.55 14.33 6.54
N ASP A 77 5.58 14.71 7.31
CA ASP A 77 6.80 15.31 6.76
C ASP A 77 7.52 14.36 5.80
N CYS A 78 7.57 13.07 6.13
CA CYS A 78 8.10 12.03 5.27
C CYS A 78 7.36 11.96 3.93
N MET A 79 6.03 11.96 3.95
CA MET A 79 5.20 11.91 2.73
C MET A 79 5.30 13.22 1.93
N VAL A 80 5.35 14.37 2.58
CA VAL A 80 5.56 15.68 1.93
C VAL A 80 6.91 15.71 1.22
N ASN A 81 7.98 15.22 1.87
CA ASN A 81 9.31 15.12 1.25
C ASN A 81 9.29 14.21 0.01
N ALA A 82 8.72 13.01 0.12
CA ALA A 82 8.61 12.09 -1.00
C ALA A 82 7.77 12.68 -2.14
N ASN A 83 6.65 13.33 -1.80
CA ASN A 83 5.80 13.99 -2.79
C ASN A 83 6.53 15.08 -3.57
N GLN A 84 7.25 15.95 -2.90
CA GLN A 84 7.97 17.04 -3.54
C GLN A 84 8.97 16.51 -4.58
N ILE A 85 9.70 15.46 -4.24
CA ILE A 85 10.71 14.86 -5.13
C ILE A 85 10.02 14.25 -6.37
N ILE A 86 8.95 13.48 -6.19
CA ILE A 86 8.23 12.82 -7.29
C ILE A 86 7.51 13.87 -8.15
N TYR A 87 6.86 14.84 -7.53
CA TYR A 87 6.14 15.91 -8.21
C TYR A 87 7.07 16.81 -9.08
N GLN A 88 8.27 17.08 -8.58
CA GLN A 88 9.29 17.79 -9.38
C GLN A 88 9.77 16.93 -10.54
N ALA A 89 10.06 15.64 -10.31
CA ALA A 89 10.49 14.72 -11.34
C ALA A 89 9.41 14.53 -12.43
N ALA A 90 8.12 14.51 -12.06
CA ALA A 90 6.98 14.44 -12.98
C ALA A 90 6.89 15.64 -13.95
N ARG A 91 7.49 16.76 -13.58
CA ARG A 91 7.48 18.00 -14.37
C ARG A 91 8.77 18.30 -15.11
N PHE A 92 9.83 17.55 -14.78
CA PHE A 92 11.15 17.80 -15.35
C PHE A 92 11.25 17.37 -16.82
N THR A 93 10.57 16.29 -17.20
CA THR A 93 10.55 15.79 -18.58
C THR A 93 9.13 15.46 -19.03
N VAL A 94 8.89 15.51 -20.34
CA VAL A 94 7.59 15.17 -20.94
C VAL A 94 7.27 13.68 -20.73
N GLU A 95 8.29 12.82 -20.72
CA GLU A 95 8.15 11.38 -20.52
C GLU A 95 7.62 11.04 -19.12
N ASN A 96 7.91 11.87 -18.13
CA ASN A 96 7.47 11.70 -16.75
C ASN A 96 6.15 12.41 -16.43
N ALA A 97 5.57 13.11 -17.44
CA ALA A 97 4.34 13.86 -17.20
C ALA A 97 3.20 12.97 -16.70
N GLY A 98 2.61 13.36 -15.58
CA GLY A 98 1.51 12.62 -14.95
C GLY A 98 1.93 11.36 -14.17
N MET A 99 3.23 11.14 -13.94
CA MET A 99 3.65 10.05 -13.05
C MET A 99 3.21 10.31 -11.62
N ALA A 100 2.67 9.30 -11.00
CA ALA A 100 2.26 9.31 -9.60
C ALA A 100 2.33 7.89 -9.03
N THR A 101 2.16 7.75 -7.73
CA THR A 101 2.12 6.44 -7.10
C THR A 101 1.29 6.45 -5.82
N THR A 102 0.61 5.34 -5.56
CA THR A 102 0.05 5.07 -4.23
C THR A 102 1.16 4.81 -3.24
N VAL A 103 0.86 4.88 -1.96
CA VAL A 103 1.71 4.37 -0.88
C VAL A 103 0.85 3.84 0.24
N VAL A 104 1.13 2.63 0.70
CA VAL A 104 0.72 2.13 2.01
C VAL A 104 1.98 1.77 2.80
N LEU A 105 2.16 2.44 3.94
CA LEU A 105 3.29 2.23 4.86
C LEU A 105 2.76 1.69 6.18
N LEU A 106 3.43 0.65 6.71
CA LEU A 106 3.20 0.11 8.05
C LEU A 106 4.45 0.33 8.89
N TYR A 107 4.25 0.86 10.09
CA TYR A 107 5.24 0.92 11.17
C TYR A 107 4.73 0.17 12.40
N LEU A 108 5.53 -0.75 12.94
CA LEU A 108 5.20 -1.51 14.15
C LEU A 108 6.00 -0.95 15.33
N SER A 109 5.32 -0.55 16.39
CA SER A 109 5.97 -0.06 17.60
C SER A 109 5.11 -0.29 18.84
N GLN A 110 5.74 -0.79 19.91
CA GLN A 110 5.14 -0.90 21.25
C GLN A 110 3.74 -1.55 21.29
N GLY A 111 3.56 -2.66 20.54
CA GLY A 111 2.27 -3.35 20.48
C GLY A 111 1.20 -2.64 19.64
N ASN A 112 1.57 -1.64 18.85
CA ASN A 112 0.70 -0.96 17.91
C ASN A 112 1.22 -1.07 16.48
N ALA A 113 0.29 -1.09 15.54
CA ALA A 113 0.52 -0.87 14.13
C ALA A 113 0.06 0.54 13.76
N TYR A 114 0.93 1.29 13.11
CA TYR A 114 0.66 2.59 12.53
C TYR A 114 0.68 2.47 11.02
N VAL A 115 -0.41 2.86 10.37
CA VAL A 115 -0.53 2.74 8.91
C VAL A 115 -0.72 4.12 8.31
N VAL A 116 0.06 4.43 7.28
CA VAL A 116 -0.07 5.66 6.48
C VAL A 116 -0.51 5.27 5.09
N ASN A 117 -1.54 5.93 4.56
CA ASN A 117 -2.11 5.60 3.27
C ASN A 117 -2.28 6.82 2.36
N LEU A 118 -1.91 6.64 1.10
CA LEU A 118 -2.22 7.52 -0.03
C LEU A 118 -2.56 6.64 -1.24
N GLY A 119 -3.77 6.74 -1.75
CA GLY A 119 -4.25 5.93 -2.88
C GLY A 119 -5.14 4.78 -2.45
N ASP A 120 -5.19 3.75 -3.25
CA ASP A 120 -6.06 2.58 -3.10
C ASP A 120 -5.29 1.28 -2.84
N SER A 121 -3.97 1.32 -2.69
CA SER A 121 -3.24 0.22 -2.05
C SER A 121 -3.74 0.05 -0.62
N ARG A 122 -3.85 -1.19 -0.15
CA ARG A 122 -4.57 -1.50 1.09
C ARG A 122 -3.70 -2.14 2.16
N ALA A 123 -4.06 -1.89 3.41
CA ALA A 123 -3.63 -2.66 4.56
C ALA A 123 -4.82 -3.42 5.16
N TYR A 124 -4.65 -4.72 5.39
CA TYR A 124 -5.61 -5.58 6.07
C TYR A 124 -5.03 -6.13 7.35
N ILE A 125 -5.92 -6.45 8.31
CA ILE A 125 -5.61 -7.28 9.47
C ILE A 125 -6.51 -8.53 9.46
N CYS A 126 -5.87 -9.70 9.61
CA CYS A 126 -6.55 -10.96 9.85
C CYS A 126 -6.35 -11.35 11.30
N ARG A 127 -7.43 -11.41 12.06
CA ARG A 127 -7.48 -11.75 13.48
C ARG A 127 -8.61 -12.75 13.72
N ASP A 128 -8.32 -13.88 14.36
CA ASP A 128 -9.30 -14.91 14.72
C ASP A 128 -10.16 -15.40 13.54
N GLY A 129 -9.54 -15.49 12.35
CA GLY A 129 -10.22 -15.93 11.12
C GLY A 129 -11.10 -14.86 10.47
N GLN A 130 -11.10 -13.64 10.96
CA GLN A 130 -11.79 -12.50 10.37
C GLN A 130 -10.79 -11.53 9.75
N ILE A 131 -11.17 -10.92 8.62
CA ILE A 131 -10.38 -9.89 7.95
C ILE A 131 -11.07 -8.55 8.06
N SER A 132 -10.28 -7.51 8.33
CA SER A 132 -10.73 -6.12 8.30
C SER A 132 -9.75 -5.29 7.49
N GLN A 133 -10.25 -4.43 6.62
CA GLN A 133 -9.45 -3.43 5.94
C GLN A 133 -9.17 -2.30 6.93
N ILE A 134 -7.88 -1.95 7.10
CA ILE A 134 -7.42 -0.88 7.98
C ILE A 134 -7.51 0.47 7.27
N THR A 135 -7.07 0.50 6.02
CA THR A 135 -7.04 1.70 5.18
C THR A 135 -8.38 1.97 4.53
N GLU A 136 -8.58 3.18 4.09
CA GLU A 136 -9.69 3.56 3.24
C GLU A 136 -9.15 3.99 1.87
N ASP A 137 -9.75 3.48 0.80
CA ASP A 137 -9.30 3.76 -0.55
C ASP A 137 -9.57 5.22 -0.94
N HIS A 138 -8.56 5.89 -1.48
CA HIS A 138 -8.72 7.22 -2.07
C HIS A 138 -9.10 7.09 -3.55
N THR A 139 -10.35 6.71 -3.79
CA THR A 139 -10.92 6.57 -5.13
C THR A 139 -12.13 7.46 -5.30
N TYR A 140 -12.39 7.86 -6.55
CA TYR A 140 -13.55 8.67 -6.89
C TYR A 140 -14.87 8.02 -6.45
N VAL A 141 -14.99 6.71 -6.66
CA VAL A 141 -16.21 5.99 -6.27
C VAL A 141 -16.40 5.95 -4.75
N ASN A 142 -15.32 5.85 -3.98
CA ASN A 142 -15.40 5.89 -2.53
C ASN A 142 -15.84 7.27 -2.02
N GLU A 143 -15.42 8.35 -2.66
CA GLU A 143 -15.91 9.70 -2.36
C GLU A 143 -17.41 9.84 -2.69
N LEU A 144 -17.89 9.25 -3.79
CA LEU A 144 -19.31 9.24 -4.13
C LEU A 144 -20.15 8.43 -3.12
N VAL A 145 -19.62 7.30 -2.63
CA VAL A 145 -20.26 6.50 -1.58
C VAL A 145 -20.36 7.30 -0.27
N LYS A 146 -19.26 7.93 0.15
CA LYS A 146 -19.23 8.79 1.35
C LYS A 146 -20.18 9.97 1.26
N GLY A 147 -20.27 10.57 0.08
CA GLY A 147 -21.20 11.65 -0.19
C GLY A 147 -22.68 11.21 -0.35
N GLY A 148 -22.96 9.90 -0.26
CA GLY A 148 -24.30 9.33 -0.42
C GLY A 148 -24.85 9.39 -1.85
N SER A 149 -23.98 9.64 -2.86
CA SER A 149 -24.37 9.75 -4.27
C SER A 149 -24.60 8.38 -4.92
N ILE A 150 -23.88 7.36 -4.47
CA ILE A 150 -24.01 5.97 -4.92
C ILE A 150 -23.91 5.01 -3.73
N THR A 151 -24.42 3.77 -3.86
CA THR A 151 -24.22 2.71 -2.88
C THR A 151 -22.86 2.00 -3.09
N LYS A 152 -22.43 1.19 -2.12
CA LYS A 152 -21.20 0.38 -2.26
C LYS A 152 -21.31 -0.60 -3.43
N GLU A 153 -22.49 -1.21 -3.60
CA GLU A 153 -22.75 -2.15 -4.69
C GLU A 153 -22.67 -1.45 -6.06
N GLN A 154 -23.14 -0.20 -6.16
CA GLN A 154 -23.01 0.59 -7.39
C GLN A 154 -21.57 0.98 -7.69
N ALA A 155 -20.76 1.22 -6.65
CA ALA A 155 -19.34 1.54 -6.80
C ALA A 155 -18.55 0.41 -7.46
N GLU A 156 -18.86 -0.87 -7.18
CA GLU A 156 -18.17 -2.03 -7.74
C GLU A 156 -18.27 -2.11 -9.27
N PHE A 157 -19.36 -1.61 -9.84
CA PHE A 157 -19.62 -1.64 -11.29
C PHE A 157 -19.45 -0.27 -11.95
N HIS A 158 -19.01 0.74 -11.20
CA HIS A 158 -18.85 2.09 -11.73
C HIS A 158 -17.71 2.15 -12.76
N PRO A 159 -17.85 2.84 -13.92
CA PRO A 159 -16.83 2.91 -14.95
C PRO A 159 -15.51 3.57 -14.49
N GLN A 160 -15.56 4.41 -13.47
CA GLN A 160 -14.40 5.08 -12.89
C GLN A 160 -13.99 4.49 -11.52
N LYS A 161 -14.26 3.22 -11.27
CA LYS A 161 -13.96 2.59 -9.97
C LYS A 161 -12.47 2.56 -9.60
N ASN A 162 -11.60 2.54 -10.61
CA ASN A 162 -10.15 2.54 -10.44
C ASN A 162 -9.52 3.96 -10.50
N MET A 163 -10.35 5.02 -10.50
CA MET A 163 -9.85 6.38 -10.54
C MET A 163 -9.42 6.81 -9.14
N ILE A 164 -8.11 6.86 -8.89
CA ILE A 164 -7.53 7.34 -7.63
C ILE A 164 -7.65 8.86 -7.52
N THR A 165 -7.89 9.35 -6.31
CA THR A 165 -8.05 10.80 -6.03
C THR A 165 -6.90 11.38 -5.23
N ARG A 166 -6.03 10.54 -4.65
CA ARG A 166 -4.82 10.95 -3.92
C ARG A 166 -3.66 10.02 -4.25
N ALA A 167 -2.51 10.59 -4.60
CA ALA A 167 -1.27 9.86 -4.89
C ALA A 167 -0.06 10.77 -4.66
N LEU A 168 1.12 10.19 -4.40
CA LEU A 168 2.38 10.93 -4.42
C LEU A 168 2.73 11.32 -5.87
N GLY A 169 3.12 12.57 -6.06
CA GLY A 169 3.52 13.11 -7.37
C GLY A 169 2.37 13.66 -8.20
N GLY A 170 1.10 13.34 -7.88
CA GLY A 170 -0.08 13.83 -8.60
C GLY A 170 -0.33 15.31 -8.40
N ASP A 171 -0.30 15.77 -7.15
CA ASP A 171 -0.56 17.14 -6.75
C ASP A 171 0.61 17.73 -5.96
N GLU A 172 0.69 19.08 -5.92
CA GLU A 172 1.70 19.78 -5.14
C GLU A 172 1.60 19.49 -3.63
N ARG A 173 0.37 19.34 -3.15
CA ARG A 173 0.09 19.03 -1.75
C ARG A 173 -0.45 17.63 -1.59
N VAL A 174 0.02 16.92 -0.56
CA VAL A 174 -0.48 15.61 -0.19
C VAL A 174 -1.13 15.63 1.18
N LEU A 175 -2.17 14.82 1.34
CA LEU A 175 -2.85 14.62 2.60
C LEU A 175 -2.98 13.10 2.83
N PRO A 176 -2.01 12.48 3.50
CA PRO A 176 -2.09 11.06 3.84
C PRO A 176 -3.09 10.83 4.96
N ASP A 177 -3.75 9.69 4.93
CA ASP A 177 -4.50 9.20 6.07
C ASP A 177 -3.55 8.43 7.01
N PHE A 178 -3.83 8.53 8.31
CA PHE A 178 -3.06 7.89 9.36
C PHE A 178 -3.99 7.05 10.24
N TYR A 179 -3.64 5.79 10.44
CA TYR A 179 -4.40 4.85 11.24
C TYR A 179 -3.51 4.27 12.34
N ARG A 180 -4.09 4.02 13.49
CA ARG A 180 -3.47 3.29 14.58
C ARG A 180 -4.39 2.17 15.04
N LEU A 181 -3.81 1.00 15.28
CA LEU A 181 -4.51 -0.13 15.87
C LEU A 181 -3.59 -0.89 16.83
N GLU A 182 -4.16 -1.39 17.91
CA GLU A 182 -3.47 -2.30 18.81
C GLU A 182 -3.35 -3.67 18.14
N ILE A 183 -2.15 -4.25 18.19
CA ILE A 183 -1.85 -5.57 17.64
C ILE A 183 -1.57 -6.57 18.74
N ILE A 184 -2.02 -7.80 18.52
CA ILE A 184 -1.82 -8.91 19.46
C ILE A 184 -1.12 -10.08 18.77
N LYS A 185 -0.61 -10.99 19.57
CA LYS A 185 0.07 -12.20 19.07
C LYS A 185 -0.84 -12.99 18.12
N ASN A 186 -0.27 -13.43 17.00
CA ASN A 186 -0.88 -14.15 15.90
C ASN A 186 -1.72 -13.30 14.93
N ASP A 187 -1.84 -12.00 15.12
CA ASP A 187 -2.37 -11.15 14.06
C ASP A 187 -1.54 -11.31 12.79
N ILE A 188 -2.21 -11.30 11.63
CA ILE A 188 -1.54 -11.25 10.34
C ILE A 188 -1.94 -9.94 9.68
N ILE A 189 -0.93 -9.11 9.38
CA ILE A 189 -1.13 -7.85 8.64
C ILE A 189 -0.68 -8.09 7.20
N ILE A 190 -1.48 -7.61 6.24
CA ILE A 190 -1.20 -7.75 4.82
C ILE A 190 -1.28 -6.37 4.19
N LEU A 191 -0.17 -5.94 3.56
CA LEU A 191 -0.15 -4.77 2.67
C LEU A 191 -0.17 -5.27 1.23
N CYS A 192 -0.97 -4.65 0.36
CA CYS A 192 -1.04 -5.07 -1.03
C CYS A 192 -1.47 -3.94 -1.97
N THR A 193 -1.13 -4.09 -3.25
CA THR A 193 -1.66 -3.32 -4.37
C THR A 193 -3.00 -3.89 -4.86
N ASP A 194 -3.68 -3.16 -5.74
CA ASP A 194 -5.00 -3.50 -6.26
C ASP A 194 -5.02 -4.80 -7.07
N GLY A 195 -3.91 -5.18 -7.69
CA GLY A 195 -3.79 -6.46 -8.40
C GLY A 195 -3.95 -7.69 -7.50
N LEU A 196 -3.85 -7.55 -6.16
CA LEU A 196 -4.20 -8.65 -5.26
C LEU A 196 -5.72 -8.69 -5.01
N TYR A 197 -6.30 -7.62 -4.47
CA TYR A 197 -7.70 -7.59 -4.06
C TYR A 197 -8.68 -7.44 -5.25
N GLY A 198 -8.19 -7.07 -6.41
CA GLY A 198 -8.93 -7.13 -7.66
C GLY A 198 -9.17 -8.55 -8.16
N GLU A 199 -8.34 -9.51 -7.74
CA GLU A 199 -8.39 -10.91 -8.14
C GLU A 199 -8.85 -11.86 -7.02
N LEU A 200 -8.74 -11.46 -5.76
CA LEU A 200 -9.08 -12.26 -4.58
C LEU A 200 -10.02 -11.50 -3.66
N SER A 201 -11.06 -12.17 -3.18
CA SER A 201 -11.89 -11.58 -2.12
C SER A 201 -11.14 -11.50 -0.79
N ALA A 202 -11.61 -10.61 0.10
CA ALA A 202 -11.04 -10.48 1.43
C ALA A 202 -11.09 -11.81 2.21
N GLU A 203 -12.18 -12.56 2.06
CA GLU A 203 -12.37 -13.88 2.70
C GLU A 203 -11.38 -14.91 2.16
N GLU A 204 -11.10 -14.93 0.84
CA GLU A 204 -10.06 -15.80 0.26
C GLU A 204 -8.68 -15.46 0.82
N ILE A 205 -8.33 -14.17 0.90
CA ILE A 205 -7.07 -13.69 1.47
C ILE A 205 -6.94 -14.15 2.92
N CYS A 206 -7.98 -13.96 3.74
CA CYS A 206 -7.99 -14.37 5.15
C CYS A 206 -7.89 -15.88 5.32
N GLY A 207 -8.64 -16.66 4.53
CA GLY A 207 -8.57 -18.11 4.55
C GLY A 207 -7.17 -18.64 4.22
N MET A 208 -6.50 -18.05 3.24
CA MET A 208 -5.12 -18.39 2.89
C MET A 208 -4.13 -17.98 3.98
N ALA A 209 -4.34 -16.83 4.63
CA ALA A 209 -3.52 -16.37 5.74
C ALA A 209 -3.63 -17.31 6.95
N ALA A 210 -4.84 -17.72 7.33
CA ALA A 210 -5.09 -18.64 8.43
C ALA A 210 -4.51 -20.03 8.19
N ALA A 211 -4.51 -20.51 6.95
CA ALA A 211 -3.97 -21.81 6.57
C ALA A 211 -2.44 -21.83 6.44
N SER A 212 -1.77 -20.67 6.48
CA SER A 212 -0.35 -20.57 6.18
C SER A 212 0.52 -20.63 7.44
N ASN A 213 1.54 -21.51 7.42
CA ASN A 213 2.54 -21.61 8.48
C ASN A 213 3.76 -20.70 8.28
N SER A 214 3.85 -19.99 7.15
CA SER A 214 4.98 -19.14 6.78
C SER A 214 4.52 -17.96 5.96
N MET A 215 4.92 -16.76 6.36
CA MET A 215 4.59 -15.53 5.63
C MET A 215 5.22 -15.49 4.23
N SER A 216 6.42 -16.08 4.07
CA SER A 216 7.03 -16.23 2.74
C SER A 216 6.27 -17.23 1.84
N ALA A 217 5.64 -18.25 2.40
CA ALA A 217 4.77 -19.14 1.63
C ALA A 217 3.44 -18.45 1.31
N LEU A 218 2.88 -17.71 2.27
CA LEU A 218 1.64 -16.95 2.09
C LEU A 218 1.77 -15.96 0.95
N SER A 219 2.81 -15.11 0.96
CA SER A 219 3.02 -14.09 -0.10
C SER A 219 3.14 -14.72 -1.49
N ARG A 220 3.85 -15.84 -1.62
CA ARG A 220 3.92 -16.59 -2.90
C ARG A 220 2.58 -17.15 -3.33
N ASN A 221 1.84 -17.76 -2.40
CA ASN A 221 0.57 -18.41 -2.71
C ASN A 221 -0.52 -17.39 -3.09
N LEU A 222 -0.57 -16.23 -2.42
CA LEU A 222 -1.47 -15.14 -2.76
C LEU A 222 -1.23 -14.66 -4.20
N ILE A 223 0.01 -14.37 -4.57
CA ILE A 223 0.36 -13.96 -5.94
C ILE A 223 0.03 -15.06 -6.96
N GLN A 224 0.35 -16.32 -6.65
CA GLN A 224 0.01 -17.42 -7.57
C GLN A 224 -1.50 -17.57 -7.74
N ARG A 225 -2.27 -17.38 -6.69
CA ARG A 225 -3.73 -17.44 -6.74
C ARG A 225 -4.31 -16.29 -7.55
N ALA A 226 -3.86 -15.05 -7.32
CA ALA A 226 -4.27 -13.89 -8.10
C ALA A 226 -3.92 -14.06 -9.59
N ASN A 227 -2.73 -14.54 -9.90
CA ASN A 227 -2.34 -14.87 -11.26
C ASN A 227 -3.20 -15.98 -11.92
N ARG A 228 -3.70 -16.94 -11.15
CA ARG A 228 -4.62 -17.98 -11.67
C ARG A 228 -6.01 -17.44 -11.93
N ASN A 229 -6.45 -16.46 -11.17
CA ASN A 229 -7.78 -15.82 -11.32
C ASN A 229 -7.81 -14.84 -12.52
N GLY A 230 -6.66 -14.36 -12.98
CA GLY A 230 -6.58 -13.48 -14.15
C GLY A 230 -5.21 -12.85 -14.27
N GLY A 231 -4.66 -12.36 -13.17
CA GLY A 231 -3.40 -11.62 -13.13
C GLY A 231 -3.47 -10.38 -14.02
N ASN A 232 -4.57 -9.65 -13.90
CA ASN A 232 -4.88 -8.54 -14.79
C ASN A 232 -3.99 -7.32 -14.55
N ASP A 233 -3.38 -7.23 -13.36
CA ASP A 233 -2.47 -6.14 -12.98
C ASP A 233 -1.18 -6.65 -12.37
N ASN A 234 -0.27 -5.71 -12.04
CA ASN A 234 0.87 -5.94 -11.18
C ASN A 234 0.38 -6.31 -9.77
N ILE A 235 1.04 -7.26 -9.12
CA ILE A 235 0.57 -7.81 -7.85
C ILE A 235 1.70 -7.74 -6.85
N THR A 236 1.54 -6.92 -5.82
CA THR A 236 2.55 -6.79 -4.76
C THR A 236 1.93 -7.00 -3.39
N VAL A 237 2.61 -7.78 -2.55
CA VAL A 237 2.13 -8.12 -1.22
C VAL A 237 3.27 -8.20 -0.22
N ILE A 238 3.03 -7.69 1.00
CA ILE A 238 3.83 -7.93 2.20
C ILE A 238 2.92 -8.55 3.25
N CYS A 239 3.31 -9.69 3.80
CA CYS A 239 2.58 -10.40 4.85
C CYS A 239 3.43 -10.41 6.12
N LEU A 240 2.84 -10.03 7.25
CA LEU A 240 3.50 -10.02 8.55
C LEU A 240 2.68 -10.82 9.54
N LYS A 241 3.33 -11.65 10.36
CA LYS A 241 2.72 -12.29 11.52
C LYS A 241 3.37 -11.77 12.79
N ILE A 242 2.53 -11.26 13.70
CA ILE A 242 2.92 -10.68 15.00
C ILE A 242 3.23 -11.77 16.02
#